data_9437ff96ed71b53014141092ad58b9a5
#
_entry.id   9437ff96ed71b53014141092ad58b9a5
#
_cell.length_a   1.000
_cell.length_b   1.000
_cell.length_c   1.000
_cell.angle_alpha   90.00
_cell.angle_beta   90.00
_cell.angle_gamma   90.00
#
_symmetry.space_group_name_H-M   'P 1'
#
loop_
_entity.id
_entity.type
_entity.pdbx_description
1 polymer ?
#
loop_
_entity_poly.entity_id
_entity_poly.type
_entity_poly.pdbx_seq_one_letter_code
_entity_poly.pdbx_strand_id
1 'polypeptide(L)'
;MKIIILGGGSIGSSVAKELSSEENDVVVIDNNKKNLEPLKSIEGIKTVCGNGSSPKTLSQSGLDDESLLLCLTDSEETNLLASIVGKHKFNAGRIVCRLKGSEYT
;
A
#
# COMPACT_ATOMS: atom_id res chain seq x y z
N MET A 1 -3.37 4.51 -13.63
CA MET A 1 -3.01 5.15 -12.36
C MET A 1 -2.11 4.24 -11.55
N LYS A 2 -1.11 4.80 -10.91
CA LYS A 2 -0.21 4.02 -10.05
C LYS A 2 -0.77 4.00 -8.62
N ILE A 3 -1.01 2.81 -8.10
CA ILE A 3 -1.60 2.63 -6.77
C ILE A 3 -0.68 1.75 -5.94
N ILE A 4 -0.25 2.27 -4.80
CA ILE A 4 0.60 1.55 -3.87
C ILE A 4 -0.26 1.21 -2.64
N ILE A 5 -0.39 -0.08 -2.35
CA ILE A 5 -1.18 -0.54 -1.21
C ILE A 5 -0.26 -1.13 -0.16
N LEU A 6 -0.35 -0.58 1.03
CA LEU A 6 0.38 -1.08 2.17
C LEU A 6 -0.52 -2.04 2.93
N GLY A 7 -0.14 -3.30 2.98
CA GLY A 7 -0.92 -4.35 3.62
C GLY A 7 -1.56 -5.30 2.63
N GLY A 8 -1.14 -6.57 2.67
CA GLY A 8 -1.66 -7.64 1.82
C GLY A 8 -2.63 -8.57 2.55
N GLY A 9 -3.18 -8.15 3.69
CA GLY A 9 -4.20 -8.91 4.41
C GLY A 9 -5.53 -8.88 3.68
N SER A 10 -6.62 -9.24 4.37
CA SER A 10 -7.91 -9.39 3.69
C SER A 10 -8.40 -8.10 3.04
N ILE A 11 -8.26 -6.97 3.71
CA ILE A 11 -8.72 -5.68 3.15
C ILE A 11 -7.84 -5.26 1.98
N GLY A 12 -6.52 -5.23 2.20
CA GLY A 12 -5.58 -4.79 1.15
C GLY A 12 -5.63 -5.66 -0.08
N SER A 13 -5.72 -6.98 0.08
CA SER A 13 -5.77 -7.89 -1.06
C SER A 13 -7.09 -7.74 -1.83
N SER A 14 -8.20 -7.52 -1.14
CA SER A 14 -9.49 -7.31 -1.81
C SER A 14 -9.47 -6.02 -2.61
N VAL A 15 -8.93 -4.94 -2.04
CA VAL A 15 -8.82 -3.66 -2.72
C VAL A 15 -7.89 -3.79 -3.93
N ALA A 16 -6.76 -4.49 -3.77
CA ALA A 16 -5.81 -4.69 -4.86
C ALA A 16 -6.46 -5.39 -6.05
N LYS A 17 -7.21 -6.47 -5.78
CA LYS A 17 -7.89 -7.22 -6.83
C LYS A 17 -8.90 -6.37 -7.57
N GLU A 18 -9.67 -5.59 -6.81
CA GLU A 18 -10.68 -4.72 -7.41
C GLU A 18 -10.05 -3.65 -8.30
N LEU A 19 -9.01 -3.00 -7.81
CA LEU A 19 -8.38 -1.90 -8.55
C LEU A 19 -7.57 -2.38 -9.74
N SER A 20 -6.96 -3.57 -9.65
CA SER A 20 -6.16 -4.09 -10.76
C SER A 20 -7.02 -4.41 -11.98
N SER A 21 -8.30 -4.67 -11.80
CA SER A 21 -9.20 -4.97 -12.90
C SER A 21 -9.61 -3.72 -13.70
N GLU A 22 -9.21 -2.53 -13.23
CA GLU A 22 -9.59 -1.25 -13.82
C GLU A 22 -8.43 -0.56 -14.55
N GLU A 23 -7.49 -1.34 -15.05
CA GLU A 23 -6.33 -0.82 -15.79
C GLU A 23 -5.41 0.06 -14.97
N ASN A 24 -5.30 -0.23 -13.69
CA ASN A 24 -4.37 0.44 -12.80
C ASN A 24 -3.11 -0.40 -12.60
N ASP A 25 -1.99 0.26 -12.36
CA ASP A 25 -0.76 -0.40 -11.93
C ASP A 25 -0.79 -0.48 -10.41
N VAL A 26 -0.98 -1.67 -9.89
CA VAL A 26 -1.12 -1.88 -8.45
C VAL A 26 0.12 -2.57 -7.90
N VAL A 27 0.67 -2.03 -6.82
CA VAL A 27 1.77 -2.64 -6.08
C VAL A 27 1.30 -2.85 -4.64
N VAL A 28 1.46 -4.07 -4.13
CA VAL A 28 1.11 -4.39 -2.74
C VAL A 28 2.38 -4.63 -1.93
N ILE A 29 2.52 -3.93 -0.83
CA ILE A 29 3.64 -4.06 0.10
C ILE A 29 3.18 -4.78 1.35
N ASP A 30 3.92 -5.78 1.79
CA ASP A 30 3.67 -6.47 3.05
C ASP A 30 4.99 -7.06 3.54
N ASN A 31 5.20 -7.08 4.84
CA ASN A 31 6.40 -7.69 5.41
C ASN A 31 6.26 -9.21 5.56
N ASN A 32 5.07 -9.75 5.37
CA ASN A 32 4.80 -11.17 5.45
C ASN A 32 4.61 -11.74 4.04
N LYS A 33 5.58 -12.56 3.61
CA LYS A 33 5.53 -13.17 2.27
C LYS A 33 4.26 -13.97 2.03
N LYS A 34 3.70 -14.58 3.06
CA LYS A 34 2.50 -15.39 2.93
C LYS A 34 1.31 -14.57 2.45
N ASN A 35 1.24 -13.30 2.85
CA ASN A 35 0.17 -12.42 2.41
C ASN A 35 0.32 -12.03 0.94
N LEU A 36 1.52 -12.08 0.42
CA LEU A 36 1.80 -11.68 -0.96
C LEU A 36 1.68 -12.84 -1.95
N GLU A 37 1.87 -14.08 -1.50
CA GLU A 37 1.84 -15.24 -2.39
C GLU A 37 0.59 -15.33 -3.26
N PRO A 38 -0.63 -15.21 -2.71
CA PRO A 38 -1.83 -15.29 -3.54
C PRO A 38 -1.95 -14.18 -4.57
N LEU A 39 -1.25 -13.08 -4.37
CA LEU A 39 -1.35 -11.93 -5.27
C LEU A 39 -0.39 -12.00 -6.46
N LYS A 40 0.64 -12.85 -6.37
CA LYS A 40 1.67 -12.91 -7.40
C LYS A 40 1.17 -13.40 -8.75
N SER A 41 0.12 -14.19 -8.76
CA SER A 41 -0.44 -14.72 -10.01
C SER A 41 -1.49 -13.83 -10.63
N ILE A 42 -1.81 -12.71 -10.00
CA ILE A 42 -2.85 -11.82 -10.50
C ILE A 42 -2.24 -10.78 -11.43
N GLU A 43 -2.72 -10.76 -12.66
CA GLU A 43 -2.25 -9.78 -13.64
C GLU A 43 -2.57 -8.37 -13.17
N GLY A 44 -1.60 -7.47 -13.32
CA GLY A 44 -1.78 -6.08 -12.90
C GLY A 44 -1.36 -5.80 -11.47
N ILE A 45 -0.99 -6.82 -10.70
CA ILE A 45 -0.52 -6.65 -9.33
C ILE A 45 0.95 -7.06 -9.22
N LYS A 46 1.77 -6.15 -8.69
CA LYS A 46 3.15 -6.45 -8.32
C LYS A 46 3.25 -6.47 -6.80
N THR A 47 4.20 -7.22 -6.28
CA THR A 47 4.36 -7.33 -4.83
C THR A 47 5.75 -6.90 -4.41
N VAL A 48 5.84 -6.28 -3.25
CA VAL A 48 7.11 -5.91 -2.62
C VAL A 48 7.08 -6.39 -1.18
N CYS A 49 8.04 -7.21 -0.79
CA CYS A 49 8.14 -7.70 0.58
C CYS A 49 9.05 -6.77 1.37
N GLY A 50 8.51 -6.16 2.42
CA GLY A 50 9.29 -5.26 3.26
C GLY A 50 8.40 -4.47 4.20
N ASN A 51 9.05 -3.65 5.02
CA ASN A 51 8.38 -2.78 5.96
C ASN A 51 7.84 -1.55 5.22
N GLY A 52 6.53 -1.38 5.21
CA GLY A 52 5.88 -0.32 4.46
C GLY A 52 6.14 1.09 4.97
N SER A 53 6.66 1.25 6.19
CA SER A 53 7.04 2.58 6.68
C SER A 53 8.50 2.92 6.36
N SER A 54 9.23 1.99 5.75
CA SER A 54 10.62 2.22 5.38
C SER A 54 10.73 2.97 4.05
N PRO A 55 11.51 4.06 3.98
CA PRO A 55 11.72 4.76 2.72
C PRO A 55 12.27 3.86 1.62
N LYS A 56 13.14 2.91 1.98
CA LYS A 56 13.70 1.97 1.00
C LYS A 56 12.61 1.13 0.34
N THR A 57 11.71 0.59 1.15
CA THR A 57 10.61 -0.23 0.64
C THR A 57 9.67 0.58 -0.23
N LEU A 58 9.32 1.79 0.22
CA LEU A 58 8.46 2.66 -0.56
C LEU A 58 9.11 3.07 -1.87
N SER A 59 10.42 3.28 -1.87
CA SER A 59 11.15 3.56 -3.11
C SER A 59 11.08 2.37 -4.07
N GLN A 60 11.23 1.15 -3.55
CA GLN A 60 11.12 -0.05 -4.37
C GLN A 60 9.75 -0.22 -5.00
N SER A 61 8.72 0.28 -4.35
CA SER A 61 7.36 0.21 -4.88
C SER A 61 7.11 1.18 -6.04
N GLY A 62 8.00 2.14 -6.23
CA GLY A 62 7.82 3.15 -7.26
C GLY A 62 6.96 4.33 -6.84
N LEU A 63 6.77 4.52 -5.54
CA LEU A 63 5.95 5.63 -5.03
C LEU A 63 6.50 6.97 -5.51
N ASP A 64 5.63 7.81 -6.05
CA ASP A 64 6.00 9.13 -6.55
C ASP A 64 4.82 10.10 -6.43
N ASP A 65 4.96 11.31 -7.01
CA ASP A 65 3.95 12.36 -6.89
C ASP A 65 2.68 12.10 -7.71
N GLU A 66 2.68 11.08 -8.53
CA GLU A 66 1.48 10.69 -9.29
C GLU A 66 0.79 9.48 -8.68
N SER A 67 1.31 8.97 -7.56
CA SER A 67 0.79 7.76 -6.94
C SER A 67 -0.34 8.05 -5.97
N LEU A 68 -1.22 7.05 -5.82
CA LEU A 68 -2.16 6.95 -4.73
C LEU A 68 -1.58 5.95 -3.73
N LEU A 69 -1.39 6.37 -2.49
CA LEU A 69 -0.89 5.50 -1.43
C LEU A 69 -2.03 5.14 -0.48
N LEU A 70 -2.32 3.85 -0.37
CA LEU A 70 -3.37 3.33 0.51
C LEU A 70 -2.70 2.56 1.66
N CYS A 71 -2.80 3.08 2.86
CA CYS A 71 -2.19 2.48 4.05
C CYS A 71 -3.24 1.67 4.79
N LEU A 72 -3.29 0.37 4.51
CA LEU A 72 -4.37 -0.52 4.93
C LEU A 72 -3.90 -1.69 5.82
N THR A 73 -2.77 -1.53 6.52
CA THR A 73 -2.29 -2.58 7.43
C THR A 73 -3.13 -2.62 8.70
N ASP A 74 -2.96 -3.68 9.49
CA ASP A 74 -3.60 -3.78 10.80
C ASP A 74 -2.96 -2.86 11.84
N SER A 75 -1.79 -2.30 11.54
CA SER A 75 -1.08 -1.43 12.45
C SER A 75 -1.34 0.02 12.13
N GLU A 76 -2.08 0.69 13.00
CA GLU A 76 -2.36 2.12 12.86
C GLU A 76 -1.06 2.92 12.86
N GLU A 77 -0.09 2.53 13.69
CA GLU A 77 1.21 3.20 13.72
C GLU A 77 1.93 3.12 12.38
N THR A 78 1.96 1.93 11.79
CA THR A 78 2.60 1.74 10.49
C THR A 78 1.89 2.57 9.43
N ASN A 79 0.57 2.60 9.44
CA ASN A 79 -0.21 3.38 8.51
C ASN A 79 0.11 4.86 8.60
N LEU A 80 0.19 5.39 9.83
CA LEU A 80 0.51 6.79 10.04
C LEU A 80 1.94 7.13 9.64
N LEU A 81 2.91 6.29 10.03
CA LEU A 81 4.31 6.51 9.67
C LEU A 81 4.50 6.48 8.15
N ALA A 82 3.90 5.51 7.49
CA ALA A 82 3.99 5.40 6.03
C ALA A 82 3.38 6.62 5.36
N SER A 83 2.28 7.15 5.90
CA SER A 83 1.67 8.36 5.38
C SER A 83 2.60 9.56 5.46
N ILE A 84 3.28 9.70 6.61
CA ILE A 84 4.23 10.79 6.81
C ILE A 84 5.42 10.67 5.86
N VAL A 85 6.01 9.48 5.78
CA VAL A 85 7.14 9.23 4.89
C VAL A 85 6.73 9.43 3.44
N GLY A 86 5.57 8.91 3.06
CA GLY A 86 5.05 9.04 1.70
C GLY A 86 4.86 10.49 1.29
N LYS A 87 4.39 11.31 2.21
CA LYS A 87 4.17 12.73 1.93
C LYS A 87 5.49 13.49 1.87
N HIS A 88 6.34 13.32 2.88
CA HIS A 88 7.53 14.17 3.01
C HIS A 88 8.71 13.74 2.14
N LYS A 89 8.89 12.45 1.90
CA LYS A 89 10.01 11.97 1.09
C LYS A 89 9.66 11.71 -0.37
N PHE A 90 8.41 11.38 -0.65
CA PHE A 90 8.00 11.00 -2.00
C PHE A 90 6.98 11.94 -2.61
N ASN A 91 6.46 12.85 -1.81
CA ASN A 91 5.43 13.78 -2.23
C ASN A 91 4.25 13.06 -2.92
N ALA A 92 3.83 11.93 -2.35
CA ALA A 92 2.76 11.12 -2.92
C ALA A 92 1.55 11.99 -3.29
N GLY A 93 0.95 11.69 -4.43
CA GLY A 93 -0.12 12.51 -4.98
C GLY A 93 -1.36 12.54 -4.09
N ARG A 94 -1.73 11.38 -3.55
CA ARG A 94 -2.86 11.27 -2.63
C ARG A 94 -2.57 10.12 -1.65
N ILE A 95 -2.94 10.32 -0.40
CA ILE A 95 -2.73 9.32 0.65
C ILE A 95 -4.04 9.08 1.37
N VAL A 96 -4.40 7.80 1.50
CA VAL A 96 -5.55 7.36 2.30
C VAL A 96 -5.03 6.44 3.39
N CYS A 97 -5.36 6.74 4.63
CA CYS A 97 -4.82 6.01 5.77
C CYS A 97 -5.97 5.44 6.60
N ARG A 98 -5.95 4.11 6.79
CA ARG A 98 -6.93 3.43 7.63
C ARG A 98 -6.59 3.66 9.09
N LEU A 99 -7.56 4.13 9.86
CA LEU A 99 -7.44 4.29 11.30
C LEU A 99 -8.45 3.38 11.99
N LYS A 100 -8.08 2.89 13.15
CA LYS A 100 -8.97 2.10 14.00
C LYS A 100 -9.51 3.03 15.09
N GLY A 101 -10.57 2.65 15.74
CA GLY A 101 -11.10 3.43 16.83
C GLY A 101 -12.24 4.34 16.42
N SER A 102 -13.39 4.16 17.04
CA SER A 102 -14.59 4.88 16.70
C SER A 102 -14.53 6.35 17.06
N GLU A 103 -13.66 6.75 17.97
CA GLU A 103 -13.52 8.15 18.37
C GLU A 103 -12.97 9.06 17.28
N TYR A 104 -12.46 8.49 16.20
CA TYR A 104 -11.93 9.24 15.08
C TYR A 104 -12.93 9.43 13.95
N THR A 105 -14.11 8.91 14.11
CA THR A 105 -15.14 8.97 13.05
C THR A 105 -16.33 9.87 13.35
#